data_5bbb14491300e83f116b07b06c3bc24f
#
_entry.id   5bbb14491300e83f116b07b06c3bc24f
#
_cell.length_a   1.000
_cell.length_b   1.000
_cell.length_c   1.000
_cell.angle_alpha   90.00
_cell.angle_beta   90.00
_cell.angle_gamma   90.00
#
_symmetry.space_group_name_H-M   'P 1'
#
loop_
_entity.id
_entity.type
_entity.pdbx_description
1 polymer ?
#
loop_
_entity_poly.entity_id
_entity_poly.type
_entity_poly.pdbx_seq_one_letter_code
_entity_poly.pdbx_strand_id
1 'polypeptide(L)'
;MRGFTYRHTRLARGATALVATLLLVVGSAFAAPVQSWTTAQGTRVYFIETHALPMIDVQISFLAGAAFDPADKPGLAAMTAAMLDQGAGSRDEKAVAETLADIGAQLGSGAGMDSATVSLRTLSDPERRVTAVGLMVDALSQPHFDAAVFTRDRARSIAALKESLTKPQVLSQRAYMAAIYPDHPYGRLTTPASLSAISRSDLETFWQRHYSAARASIALVGDLTRPEAEALVQQMTANLPIDQAAVTKGLPAPAQTQARTVRVDHPASQAHLLLGMPSVARDDPEQIALQVGNYTLGGGGFVSLLTKAVREDRGYAYSVYSYFDPKLVAGPFTIGLETKRSQADDALKVVDQVLKDFVSKGPTPAQLKAAQDNIAGGFALRIDSNSKLAANLNVMAFYGLPTDWLEQYPVRVRALTAEQVRDAFRKHVMPDGLVTVRTAAD
;
A
#
# COMPACT_ATOMS: atom_id res chain seq x y z
N MET A 1 -0.67 88.33 -10.51
CA MET A 1 -1.36 87.38 -11.41
C MET A 1 -1.56 86.07 -10.71
N ARG A 2 -2.76 85.54 -10.79
CA ARG A 2 -3.44 84.56 -9.93
C ARG A 2 -2.73 83.22 -9.79
N GLY A 3 -2.55 82.81 -8.49
CA GLY A 3 -2.13 81.44 -8.11
C GLY A 3 -3.25 80.42 -8.23
N PHE A 4 -2.92 79.19 -8.57
CA PHE A 4 -3.78 78.03 -8.48
C PHE A 4 -3.14 77.03 -7.49
N THR A 5 -3.74 76.90 -6.31
CA THR A 5 -3.43 75.88 -5.31
C THR A 5 -4.27 74.62 -5.62
N TYR A 6 -3.62 73.47 -5.88
CA TYR A 6 -4.28 72.19 -6.01
C TYR A 6 -4.36 71.48 -4.66
N ARG A 7 -5.55 71.17 -4.21
CA ARG A 7 -5.87 70.31 -3.08
C ARG A 7 -5.73 68.85 -3.48
N HIS A 8 -4.76 68.14 -2.94
CA HIS A 8 -4.72 66.68 -2.93
C HIS A 8 -4.70 66.18 -1.49
N THR A 9 -5.87 65.82 -0.96
CA THR A 9 -5.97 64.98 0.22
C THR A 9 -7.35 64.36 0.23
N ARG A 10 -7.43 63.03 0.21
CA ARG A 10 -8.50 62.13 0.63
C ARG A 10 -8.89 61.05 -0.40
N LEU A 11 -7.92 60.21 -0.83
CA LEU A 11 -8.26 58.97 -1.57
C LEU A 11 -7.32 57.78 -1.24
N ALA A 12 -6.55 57.86 -0.15
CA ALA A 12 -5.58 56.84 0.19
C ALA A 12 -5.93 55.95 1.42
N ARG A 13 -7.16 56.01 1.93
CA ARG A 13 -7.58 55.22 3.08
C ARG A 13 -8.60 54.12 2.82
N GLY A 14 -9.07 53.95 1.60
CA GLY A 14 -10.04 52.95 1.20
C GLY A 14 -9.47 51.65 0.60
N ALA A 15 -8.22 51.71 0.10
CA ALA A 15 -7.65 50.54 -0.63
C ALA A 15 -6.93 49.55 0.27
N THR A 16 -6.51 49.94 1.49
CA THR A 16 -5.75 49.07 2.40
C THR A 16 -6.64 48.14 3.24
N ALA A 17 -7.93 48.46 3.37
CA ALA A 17 -8.87 47.63 4.13
C ALA A 17 -9.43 46.46 3.30
N LEU A 18 -9.45 46.56 1.96
CA LEU A 18 -9.97 45.51 1.08
C LEU A 18 -8.97 44.39 0.80
N VAL A 19 -7.68 44.66 0.89
CA VAL A 19 -6.61 43.65 0.71
C VAL A 19 -6.40 42.79 1.97
N ALA A 20 -6.67 43.36 3.16
CA ALA A 20 -6.56 42.59 4.42
C ALA A 20 -7.70 41.58 4.63
N THR A 21 -8.86 41.74 3.97
CA THR A 21 -10.02 40.84 4.10
C THR A 21 -9.98 39.70 3.09
N LEU A 22 -9.17 39.78 2.04
CA LEU A 22 -9.02 38.70 1.03
C LEU A 22 -7.94 37.67 1.41
N LEU A 23 -7.14 37.91 2.44
CA LEU A 23 -6.07 37.01 2.90
C LEU A 23 -6.50 36.04 4.00
N LEU A 24 -7.75 36.04 4.43
CA LEU A 24 -8.27 35.20 5.51
C LEU A 24 -9.19 34.05 5.03
N VAL A 25 -9.29 33.78 3.74
CA VAL A 25 -10.03 32.63 3.19
C VAL A 25 -9.09 31.77 2.32
N VAL A 26 -7.86 31.56 2.79
CA VAL A 26 -7.18 30.30 2.50
C VAL A 26 -7.64 29.33 3.56
N GLY A 27 -8.91 28.98 3.50
CA GLY A 27 -9.46 27.85 4.23
C GLY A 27 -8.62 26.64 3.85
N SER A 28 -8.01 26.02 4.84
CA SER A 28 -7.35 24.73 4.73
C SER A 28 -8.28 23.81 3.94
N ALA A 29 -7.90 23.48 2.69
CA ALA A 29 -8.54 22.41 1.93
C ALA A 29 -8.15 21.08 2.56
N PHE A 30 -8.47 20.91 3.85
CA PHE A 30 -8.46 19.62 4.48
C PHE A 30 -9.70 18.87 3.99
N ALA A 31 -9.49 17.62 3.59
CA ALA A 31 -10.58 16.68 3.39
C ALA A 31 -11.53 16.74 4.60
N ALA A 32 -12.82 16.56 4.37
CA ALA A 32 -13.79 16.45 5.46
C ALA A 32 -13.29 15.46 6.53
N PRO A 33 -13.62 15.68 7.82
CA PRO A 33 -13.09 14.85 8.91
C PRO A 33 -13.44 13.38 8.69
N VAL A 34 -12.50 12.50 9.01
CA VAL A 34 -12.72 11.05 8.94
C VAL A 34 -13.70 10.66 10.04
N GLN A 35 -14.86 10.18 9.63
CA GLN A 35 -15.83 9.56 10.53
C GLN A 35 -15.50 8.07 10.67
N SER A 36 -15.68 7.49 11.85
CA SER A 36 -15.48 6.06 12.05
C SER A 36 -16.55 5.44 12.95
N TRP A 37 -16.78 4.16 12.75
CA TRP A 37 -17.60 3.32 13.63
C TRP A 37 -17.26 1.84 13.47
N THR A 38 -17.74 1.04 14.37
CA THR A 38 -17.70 -0.42 14.28
C THR A 38 -19.13 -0.96 14.21
N THR A 39 -19.40 -1.84 13.24
CA THR A 39 -20.70 -2.49 13.13
C THR A 39 -20.92 -3.50 14.27
N ALA A 40 -22.15 -3.94 14.47
CA ALA A 40 -22.49 -4.98 15.45
C ALA A 40 -21.74 -6.31 15.20
N GLN A 41 -21.37 -6.59 13.93
CA GLN A 41 -20.60 -7.77 13.53
C GLN A 41 -19.09 -7.60 13.69
N GLY A 42 -18.60 -6.42 14.12
CA GLY A 42 -17.18 -6.15 14.35
C GLY A 42 -16.44 -5.53 13.16
N THR A 43 -17.12 -5.22 12.04
CA THR A 43 -16.51 -4.53 10.90
C THR A 43 -16.13 -3.10 11.27
N ARG A 44 -14.88 -2.73 11.10
CA ARG A 44 -14.39 -1.36 11.28
C ARG A 44 -14.64 -0.54 10.02
N VAL A 45 -15.23 0.64 10.15
CA VAL A 45 -15.60 1.51 9.04
C VAL A 45 -14.97 2.89 9.20
N TYR A 46 -14.34 3.38 8.13
CA TYR A 46 -13.84 4.74 8.01
C TYR A 46 -14.50 5.42 6.81
N PHE A 47 -14.99 6.63 7.01
CA PHE A 47 -15.79 7.34 6.03
C PHE A 47 -15.39 8.80 5.92
N ILE A 48 -15.28 9.30 4.69
CA ILE A 48 -15.18 10.72 4.37
C ILE A 48 -16.38 11.09 3.50
N GLU A 49 -17.26 11.95 4.04
CA GLU A 49 -18.34 12.57 3.31
C GLU A 49 -17.82 13.71 2.45
N THR A 50 -18.04 13.65 1.15
CA THR A 50 -17.66 14.72 0.22
C THR A 50 -18.61 14.75 -0.99
N HIS A 51 -19.19 15.92 -1.24
CA HIS A 51 -20.12 16.17 -2.35
C HIS A 51 -19.44 16.91 -3.52
N ALA A 52 -18.11 16.93 -3.57
CA ALA A 52 -17.35 17.61 -4.62
C ALA A 52 -17.56 16.97 -6.00
N LEU A 53 -17.75 15.66 -6.03
CA LEU A 53 -18.04 14.88 -7.24
C LEU A 53 -19.21 13.93 -6.95
N PRO A 54 -20.14 13.71 -7.89
CA PRO A 54 -21.25 12.77 -7.72
C PRO A 54 -20.77 11.30 -7.86
N MET A 55 -19.85 10.89 -7.01
CA MET A 55 -19.16 9.60 -7.06
C MET A 55 -18.96 9.03 -5.68
N ILE A 56 -18.89 7.70 -5.61
CA ILE A 56 -18.61 6.94 -4.41
C ILE A 56 -17.47 5.96 -4.68
N ASP A 57 -16.49 5.96 -3.80
CA ASP A 57 -15.42 4.97 -3.74
C ASP A 57 -15.56 4.13 -2.46
N VAL A 58 -15.60 2.81 -2.61
CA VAL A 58 -15.68 1.85 -1.53
C VAL A 58 -14.53 0.88 -1.63
N GLN A 59 -13.88 0.58 -0.52
CA GLN A 59 -12.94 -0.54 -0.40
C GLN A 59 -13.29 -1.34 0.84
N ILE A 60 -13.50 -2.64 0.67
CA ILE A 60 -13.63 -3.59 1.77
C ILE A 60 -12.44 -4.53 1.76
N SER A 61 -11.73 -4.60 2.88
CA SER A 61 -10.54 -5.45 3.04
C SER A 61 -10.77 -6.46 4.14
N PHE A 62 -10.30 -7.69 3.89
CA PHE A 62 -10.40 -8.82 4.79
C PHE A 62 -9.01 -9.32 5.18
N LEU A 63 -8.87 -9.94 6.36
CA LEU A 63 -7.68 -10.71 6.74
C LEU A 63 -7.64 -12.02 5.92
N ALA A 64 -7.31 -11.88 4.63
CA ALA A 64 -7.42 -12.91 3.59
C ALA A 64 -6.30 -12.78 2.54
N GLY A 65 -5.14 -12.21 2.91
CA GLY A 65 -3.99 -12.12 2.04
C GLY A 65 -3.18 -13.43 1.96
N ALA A 66 -2.12 -13.41 1.15
CA ALA A 66 -1.26 -14.58 0.92
C ALA A 66 -0.62 -15.14 2.21
N ALA A 67 -0.47 -14.33 3.26
CA ALA A 67 0.00 -14.78 4.56
C ALA A 67 -0.92 -15.81 5.23
N PHE A 68 -2.18 -15.85 4.82
CA PHE A 68 -3.20 -16.78 5.33
C PHE A 68 -3.39 -18.02 4.44
N ASP A 69 -2.63 -18.14 3.36
CA ASP A 69 -2.62 -19.35 2.53
C ASP A 69 -2.22 -20.57 3.37
N PRO A 70 -2.83 -21.75 3.17
CA PRO A 70 -2.31 -23.00 3.66
C PRO A 70 -0.87 -23.21 3.15
N ALA A 71 -0.03 -23.85 3.99
CA ALA A 71 1.38 -24.01 3.67
C ALA A 71 1.65 -24.80 2.37
N ASP A 72 0.74 -25.68 2.01
CA ASP A 72 0.79 -26.54 0.81
C ASP A 72 0.11 -25.90 -0.43
N LYS A 73 -0.60 -24.76 -0.24
CA LYS A 73 -1.37 -24.08 -1.32
C LYS A 73 -1.07 -22.58 -1.44
N PRO A 74 0.21 -22.14 -1.50
CA PRO A 74 0.51 -20.73 -1.75
C PRO A 74 -0.09 -20.27 -3.09
N GLY A 75 -0.79 -19.13 -3.06
CA GLY A 75 -1.52 -18.56 -4.19
C GLY A 75 -3.04 -18.70 -4.08
N LEU A 76 -3.54 -19.37 -3.04
CA LEU A 76 -4.98 -19.57 -2.83
C LEU A 76 -5.71 -18.25 -2.59
N ALA A 77 -5.19 -17.35 -1.75
CA ALA A 77 -5.76 -16.05 -1.48
C ALA A 77 -5.92 -15.21 -2.78
N ALA A 78 -4.87 -15.17 -3.60
CA ALA A 78 -4.88 -14.42 -4.85
C ALA A 78 -5.90 -15.00 -5.85
N MET A 79 -5.98 -16.34 -5.95
CA MET A 79 -6.92 -17.01 -6.84
C MET A 79 -8.36 -16.84 -6.36
N THR A 80 -8.61 -16.92 -5.05
CA THR A 80 -9.94 -16.68 -4.47
C THR A 80 -10.40 -15.26 -4.74
N ALA A 81 -9.55 -14.26 -4.45
CA ALA A 81 -9.87 -12.86 -4.70
C ALA A 81 -10.20 -12.63 -6.19
N ALA A 82 -9.35 -13.12 -7.10
CA ALA A 82 -9.50 -12.91 -8.54
C ALA A 82 -10.80 -13.52 -9.12
N MET A 83 -11.47 -14.39 -8.39
CA MET A 83 -12.71 -15.03 -8.86
C MET A 83 -13.99 -14.46 -8.27
N LEU A 84 -13.92 -13.49 -7.34
CA LEU A 84 -15.11 -12.95 -6.69
C LEU A 84 -16.05 -12.21 -7.64
N ASP A 85 -15.51 -11.52 -8.63
CA ASP A 85 -16.24 -10.77 -9.64
C ASP A 85 -16.42 -11.52 -10.99
N GLN A 86 -15.99 -12.79 -11.03
CA GLN A 86 -16.10 -13.65 -12.22
C GLN A 86 -17.42 -14.45 -12.24
N GLY A 87 -18.53 -13.76 -11.97
CA GLY A 87 -19.87 -14.32 -11.81
C GLY A 87 -20.27 -14.41 -10.34
N ALA A 88 -21.44 -13.84 -10.03
CA ALA A 88 -21.97 -13.77 -8.67
C ALA A 88 -23.49 -13.57 -8.66
N GLY A 89 -24.16 -14.06 -7.64
CA GLY A 89 -25.62 -13.99 -7.51
C GLY A 89 -26.33 -14.66 -8.67
N SER A 90 -27.10 -13.93 -9.46
CA SER A 90 -27.79 -14.42 -10.65
C SER A 90 -27.05 -14.18 -11.98
N ARG A 91 -25.84 -13.58 -11.94
CA ARG A 91 -25.10 -13.12 -13.13
C ARG A 91 -23.83 -13.93 -13.33
N ASP A 92 -23.62 -14.39 -14.56
CA ASP A 92 -22.34 -14.95 -14.98
C ASP A 92 -21.26 -13.85 -15.17
N GLU A 93 -20.02 -14.26 -15.48
CA GLU A 93 -18.88 -13.36 -15.71
C GLU A 93 -19.19 -12.26 -16.74
N LYS A 94 -19.83 -12.64 -17.84
CA LYS A 94 -20.18 -11.73 -18.94
C LYS A 94 -21.22 -10.71 -18.49
N ALA A 95 -22.30 -11.17 -17.85
CA ALA A 95 -23.38 -10.30 -17.38
C ALA A 95 -22.90 -9.32 -16.30
N VAL A 96 -21.97 -9.72 -15.42
CA VAL A 96 -21.32 -8.80 -14.46
C VAL A 96 -20.56 -7.72 -15.22
N ALA A 97 -19.70 -8.08 -16.18
CA ALA A 97 -18.89 -7.14 -16.93
C ALA A 97 -19.75 -6.16 -17.77
N GLU A 98 -20.78 -6.66 -18.45
CA GLU A 98 -21.71 -5.83 -19.24
C GLU A 98 -22.48 -4.85 -18.33
N THR A 99 -23.01 -5.34 -17.22
CA THR A 99 -23.74 -4.46 -16.27
C THR A 99 -22.85 -3.34 -15.73
N LEU A 100 -21.59 -3.64 -15.35
CA LEU A 100 -20.64 -2.63 -14.91
C LEU A 100 -20.34 -1.58 -15.97
N ALA A 101 -20.17 -2.04 -17.24
CA ALA A 101 -19.91 -1.14 -18.36
C ALA A 101 -21.12 -0.22 -18.64
N ASP A 102 -22.33 -0.74 -18.61
CA ASP A 102 -23.57 0.01 -18.88
C ASP A 102 -23.82 1.13 -17.86
N ILE A 103 -23.50 0.89 -16.59
CA ILE A 103 -23.66 1.90 -15.52
C ILE A 103 -22.40 2.76 -15.31
N GLY A 104 -21.29 2.48 -16.00
CA GLY A 104 -20.02 3.17 -15.83
C GLY A 104 -19.37 2.95 -14.47
N ALA A 105 -19.61 1.80 -13.83
CA ALA A 105 -19.01 1.44 -12.56
C ALA A 105 -17.75 0.58 -12.76
N GLN A 106 -16.91 0.56 -11.74
CA GLN A 106 -15.70 -0.27 -11.67
C GLN A 106 -15.76 -1.12 -10.41
N LEU A 107 -15.79 -2.42 -10.57
CA LEU A 107 -15.64 -3.42 -9.50
C LEU A 107 -14.33 -4.15 -9.74
N GLY A 108 -13.55 -4.37 -8.70
CA GLY A 108 -12.31 -5.11 -8.79
C GLY A 108 -11.95 -5.78 -7.47
N SER A 109 -11.22 -6.85 -7.54
CA SER A 109 -10.79 -7.62 -6.40
C SER A 109 -9.33 -8.06 -6.53
N GLY A 110 -8.65 -8.23 -5.40
CA GLY A 110 -7.27 -8.69 -5.39
C GLY A 110 -6.78 -9.01 -3.99
N ALA A 111 -5.71 -9.80 -3.90
CA ALA A 111 -5.07 -10.10 -2.62
C ALA A 111 -3.61 -9.66 -2.62
N GLY A 112 -3.23 -8.96 -1.55
CA GLY A 112 -1.84 -8.66 -1.18
C GLY A 112 -1.30 -9.68 -0.20
N MET A 113 -0.27 -9.29 0.56
CA MET A 113 0.32 -10.16 1.57
C MET A 113 -0.61 -10.36 2.79
N ASP A 114 -1.17 -9.26 3.33
CA ASP A 114 -1.95 -9.27 4.56
C ASP A 114 -3.47 -9.33 4.31
N SER A 115 -3.93 -8.73 3.23
CA SER A 115 -5.37 -8.55 2.96
C SER A 115 -5.77 -8.98 1.56
N ALA A 116 -7.02 -9.40 1.42
CA ALA A 116 -7.74 -9.32 0.16
C ALA A 116 -8.67 -8.12 0.21
N THR A 117 -8.78 -7.39 -0.91
CA THR A 117 -9.58 -6.17 -1.02
C THR A 117 -10.51 -6.26 -2.22
N VAL A 118 -11.77 -5.91 -2.01
CA VAL A 118 -12.75 -5.68 -3.08
C VAL A 118 -13.03 -4.18 -3.12
N SER A 119 -12.93 -3.59 -4.30
CA SER A 119 -13.11 -2.15 -4.53
C SER A 119 -14.26 -1.88 -5.48
N LEU A 120 -15.04 -0.87 -5.19
CA LEU A 120 -16.11 -0.38 -6.06
C LEU A 120 -15.96 1.12 -6.24
N ARG A 121 -16.04 1.58 -7.49
CA ARG A 121 -16.26 2.98 -7.86
C ARG A 121 -17.52 3.09 -8.67
N THR A 122 -18.41 3.99 -8.30
CA THR A 122 -19.66 4.25 -9.01
C THR A 122 -20.09 5.71 -8.89
N LEU A 123 -21.04 6.12 -9.71
CA LEU A 123 -21.74 7.38 -9.53
C LEU A 123 -22.68 7.31 -8.33
N SER A 124 -22.94 8.46 -7.68
CA SER A 124 -23.87 8.56 -6.57
C SER A 124 -25.35 8.56 -6.99
N ASP A 125 -25.63 8.66 -8.30
CA ASP A 125 -26.96 8.50 -8.85
C ASP A 125 -27.65 7.25 -8.28
N PRO A 126 -28.90 7.36 -7.75
CA PRO A 126 -29.54 6.28 -6.99
C PRO A 126 -29.69 4.97 -7.76
N GLU A 127 -30.02 5.00 -9.06
CA GLU A 127 -30.26 3.82 -9.87
C GLU A 127 -28.94 3.08 -10.13
N ARG A 128 -27.91 3.81 -10.54
CA ARG A 128 -26.56 3.26 -10.79
C ARG A 128 -25.91 2.77 -9.51
N ARG A 129 -26.06 3.53 -8.43
CA ARG A 129 -25.55 3.17 -7.11
C ARG A 129 -26.14 1.84 -6.62
N VAL A 130 -27.47 1.70 -6.67
CA VAL A 130 -28.15 0.45 -6.25
C VAL A 130 -27.66 -0.74 -7.05
N THR A 131 -27.54 -0.59 -8.37
CA THR A 131 -27.04 -1.66 -9.26
C THR A 131 -25.58 -2.00 -8.95
N ALA A 132 -24.70 -1.01 -8.84
CA ALA A 132 -23.27 -1.22 -8.57
C ALA A 132 -23.01 -1.85 -7.21
N VAL A 133 -23.70 -1.36 -6.16
CA VAL A 133 -23.61 -1.92 -4.79
C VAL A 133 -24.17 -3.34 -4.77
N GLY A 134 -25.27 -3.61 -5.49
CA GLY A 134 -25.80 -4.96 -5.65
C GLY A 134 -24.79 -5.94 -6.23
N LEU A 135 -24.04 -5.54 -7.28
CA LEU A 135 -22.97 -6.36 -7.87
C LEU A 135 -21.85 -6.63 -6.86
N MET A 136 -21.44 -5.62 -6.08
CA MET A 136 -20.43 -5.80 -5.03
C MET A 136 -20.93 -6.74 -3.93
N VAL A 137 -22.19 -6.62 -3.49
CA VAL A 137 -22.81 -7.50 -2.50
C VAL A 137 -22.86 -8.94 -3.02
N ASP A 138 -23.26 -9.14 -4.26
CA ASP A 138 -23.30 -10.47 -4.90
C ASP A 138 -21.88 -11.08 -4.93
N ALA A 139 -20.87 -10.31 -5.39
CA ALA A 139 -19.48 -10.75 -5.44
C ALA A 139 -18.91 -11.13 -4.06
N LEU A 140 -19.32 -10.43 -3.01
CA LEU A 140 -18.87 -10.67 -1.65
C LEU A 140 -19.58 -11.86 -0.99
N SER A 141 -20.88 -12.05 -1.23
CA SER A 141 -21.73 -12.98 -0.49
C SER A 141 -22.13 -14.23 -1.26
N GLN A 142 -22.11 -14.19 -2.59
CA GLN A 142 -22.56 -15.27 -3.48
C GLN A 142 -21.65 -15.43 -4.71
N PRO A 143 -20.31 -15.50 -4.56
CA PRO A 143 -19.42 -15.74 -5.70
C PRO A 143 -19.66 -17.14 -6.27
N HIS A 144 -19.68 -17.26 -7.59
CA HIS A 144 -19.99 -18.55 -8.25
C HIS A 144 -18.84 -19.55 -8.20
N PHE A 145 -17.61 -19.05 -8.24
CA PHE A 145 -16.43 -19.90 -8.44
C PHE A 145 -16.68 -20.91 -9.57
N ASP A 146 -17.18 -20.44 -10.72
CA ASP A 146 -17.55 -21.31 -11.84
C ASP A 146 -16.41 -22.23 -12.26
N ALA A 147 -16.69 -23.50 -12.52
CA ALA A 147 -15.69 -24.52 -12.77
C ALA A 147 -14.91 -24.29 -14.08
N ALA A 148 -15.57 -23.77 -15.12
CA ALA A 148 -14.91 -23.51 -16.41
C ALA A 148 -14.03 -22.25 -16.31
N VAL A 149 -14.53 -21.20 -15.68
CA VAL A 149 -13.79 -19.95 -15.37
C VAL A 149 -12.57 -20.27 -14.48
N PHE A 150 -12.75 -21.00 -13.40
CA PHE A 150 -11.66 -21.45 -12.54
C PHE A 150 -10.58 -22.23 -13.30
N THR A 151 -10.97 -23.19 -14.13
CA THR A 151 -10.03 -24.00 -14.92
C THR A 151 -9.23 -23.15 -15.88
N ARG A 152 -9.90 -22.23 -16.60
CA ARG A 152 -9.28 -21.27 -17.52
C ARG A 152 -8.29 -20.38 -16.81
N ASP A 153 -8.70 -19.74 -15.69
CA ASP A 153 -7.90 -18.72 -15.04
C ASP A 153 -6.75 -19.31 -14.22
N ARG A 154 -6.93 -20.50 -13.65
CA ARG A 154 -5.81 -21.27 -13.08
C ARG A 154 -4.76 -21.61 -14.14
N ALA A 155 -5.16 -22.05 -15.32
CA ALA A 155 -4.23 -22.33 -16.40
C ALA A 155 -3.47 -21.06 -16.86
N ARG A 156 -4.18 -19.92 -16.99
CA ARG A 156 -3.58 -18.61 -17.30
C ARG A 156 -2.58 -18.18 -16.23
N SER A 157 -2.95 -18.30 -14.95
CA SER A 157 -2.08 -17.97 -13.83
C SER A 157 -0.80 -18.81 -13.79
N ILE A 158 -0.90 -20.11 -14.06
CA ILE A 158 0.27 -21.01 -14.16
C ILE A 158 1.16 -20.61 -15.35
N ALA A 159 0.60 -20.30 -16.49
CA ALA A 159 1.36 -19.87 -17.67
C ALA A 159 2.07 -18.54 -17.42
N ALA A 160 1.36 -17.55 -16.89
CA ALA A 160 1.93 -16.25 -16.53
C ALA A 160 3.05 -16.37 -15.47
N LEU A 161 2.87 -17.23 -14.46
CA LEU A 161 3.91 -17.49 -13.47
C LEU A 161 5.15 -18.13 -14.10
N LYS A 162 4.98 -19.15 -14.94
CA LYS A 162 6.09 -19.79 -15.66
C LYS A 162 6.88 -18.78 -16.51
N GLU A 163 6.18 -17.91 -17.23
CA GLU A 163 6.82 -16.83 -17.99
C GLU A 163 7.57 -15.86 -17.06
N SER A 164 6.94 -15.43 -15.96
CA SER A 164 7.57 -14.50 -15.01
C SER A 164 8.85 -15.07 -14.38
N LEU A 165 8.90 -16.40 -14.17
CA LEU A 165 10.08 -17.09 -13.61
C LEU A 165 11.29 -17.14 -14.56
N THR A 166 11.18 -16.66 -15.81
CA THR A 166 12.33 -16.43 -16.69
C THR A 166 13.01 -15.09 -16.47
N LYS A 167 12.43 -14.21 -15.65
CA LYS A 167 12.93 -12.84 -15.45
C LYS A 167 13.82 -12.78 -14.21
N PRO A 168 15.06 -12.27 -14.31
CA PRO A 168 16.01 -12.24 -13.19
C PRO A 168 15.49 -11.44 -11.99
N GLN A 169 14.77 -10.34 -12.22
CA GLN A 169 14.18 -9.53 -11.15
C GLN A 169 13.16 -10.34 -10.32
N VAL A 170 12.34 -11.15 -11.00
CA VAL A 170 11.34 -12.00 -10.32
C VAL A 170 12.01 -13.08 -9.51
N LEU A 171 13.03 -13.74 -10.06
CA LEU A 171 13.81 -14.75 -9.35
C LEU A 171 14.52 -14.15 -8.13
N SER A 172 15.14 -12.97 -8.32
CA SER A 172 15.79 -12.23 -7.24
C SER A 172 14.84 -11.90 -6.10
N GLN A 173 13.66 -11.32 -6.41
CA GLN A 173 12.66 -10.97 -5.41
C GLN A 173 12.11 -12.19 -4.67
N ARG A 174 11.87 -13.29 -5.37
CA ARG A 174 11.41 -14.54 -4.77
C ARG A 174 12.44 -15.15 -3.83
N ALA A 175 13.69 -15.26 -4.29
CA ALA A 175 14.79 -15.74 -3.45
C ALA A 175 15.00 -14.84 -2.22
N TYR A 176 14.85 -13.53 -2.38
CA TYR A 176 14.95 -12.55 -1.31
C TYR A 176 13.86 -12.76 -0.26
N MET A 177 12.58 -12.82 -0.66
CA MET A 177 11.48 -13.03 0.29
C MET A 177 11.62 -14.36 1.04
N ALA A 178 11.96 -15.44 0.35
CA ALA A 178 12.20 -16.73 1.00
C ALA A 178 13.40 -16.69 1.95
N ALA A 179 14.42 -15.90 1.66
CA ALA A 179 15.63 -15.83 2.47
C ALA A 179 15.46 -14.97 3.74
N ILE A 180 14.71 -13.84 3.65
CA ILE A 180 14.47 -12.98 4.82
C ILE A 180 13.33 -13.47 5.71
N TYR A 181 12.45 -14.36 5.19
CA TYR A 181 11.32 -14.93 5.91
C TYR A 181 11.35 -16.46 5.89
N PRO A 182 12.43 -17.10 6.33
CA PRO A 182 12.46 -18.56 6.43
C PRO A 182 11.38 -19.02 7.42
N ASP A 183 10.64 -20.05 7.05
CA ASP A 183 9.58 -20.67 7.87
C ASP A 183 8.43 -19.71 8.30
N HIS A 184 8.38 -18.50 7.72
CA HIS A 184 7.32 -17.53 7.96
C HIS A 184 6.36 -17.43 6.76
N PRO A 185 5.04 -17.17 6.96
CA PRO A 185 4.08 -17.02 5.87
C PRO A 185 4.49 -16.03 4.78
N TYR A 186 5.16 -14.93 5.12
CA TYR A 186 5.64 -13.94 4.16
C TYR A 186 6.71 -14.44 3.18
N GLY A 187 7.39 -15.52 3.52
CA GLY A 187 8.38 -16.18 2.66
C GLY A 187 7.83 -17.29 1.78
N ARG A 188 6.55 -17.64 1.91
CA ARG A 188 5.94 -18.69 1.09
C ARG A 188 5.82 -18.25 -0.35
N LEU A 189 6.27 -19.08 -1.25
CA LEU A 189 6.31 -18.76 -2.69
C LEU A 189 5.24 -19.53 -3.45
N THR A 190 4.38 -18.81 -4.16
CA THR A 190 3.50 -19.42 -5.15
C THR A 190 4.33 -20.10 -6.23
N THR A 191 4.01 -21.35 -6.58
CA THR A 191 4.68 -22.14 -7.60
C THR A 191 3.67 -22.66 -8.62
N PRO A 192 4.09 -23.08 -9.84
CA PRO A 192 3.19 -23.78 -10.76
C PRO A 192 2.56 -25.02 -10.14
N ALA A 193 3.29 -25.73 -9.28
CA ALA A 193 2.79 -26.91 -8.57
C ALA A 193 1.73 -26.55 -7.52
N SER A 194 1.98 -25.50 -6.70
CA SER A 194 0.99 -25.07 -5.71
C SER A 194 -0.29 -24.57 -6.36
N LEU A 195 -0.20 -23.80 -7.46
CA LEU A 195 -1.38 -23.39 -8.22
C LEU A 195 -2.14 -24.57 -8.83
N SER A 196 -1.43 -25.59 -9.32
CA SER A 196 -2.07 -26.82 -9.85
C SER A 196 -2.77 -27.64 -8.76
N ALA A 197 -2.29 -27.57 -7.52
CA ALA A 197 -2.88 -28.27 -6.38
C ALA A 197 -4.14 -27.60 -5.82
N ILE A 198 -4.39 -26.32 -6.17
CA ILE A 198 -5.58 -25.60 -5.74
C ILE A 198 -6.79 -26.13 -6.50
N SER A 199 -7.83 -26.50 -5.75
CA SER A 199 -9.15 -26.91 -6.27
C SER A 199 -10.18 -25.79 -6.06
N ARG A 200 -11.31 -25.88 -6.77
CA ARG A 200 -12.45 -24.99 -6.58
C ARG A 200 -12.97 -25.00 -5.13
N SER A 201 -13.06 -26.17 -4.52
CA SER A 201 -13.49 -26.30 -3.13
C SER A 201 -12.55 -25.63 -2.12
N ASP A 202 -11.26 -25.47 -2.47
CA ASP A 202 -10.34 -24.70 -1.64
C ASP A 202 -10.69 -23.22 -1.66
N LEU A 203 -11.08 -22.66 -2.82
CA LEU A 203 -11.54 -21.28 -2.93
C LEU A 203 -12.78 -21.04 -2.07
N GLU A 204 -13.77 -21.93 -2.18
CA GLU A 204 -15.01 -21.87 -1.39
C GLU A 204 -14.72 -21.93 0.11
N THR A 205 -13.86 -22.84 0.54
CA THR A 205 -13.45 -22.99 1.95
C THR A 205 -12.68 -21.76 2.45
N PHE A 206 -11.76 -21.24 1.62
CA PHE A 206 -10.98 -20.04 1.97
C PHE A 206 -11.86 -18.81 2.07
N TRP A 207 -12.78 -18.61 1.13
CA TRP A 207 -13.76 -17.53 1.16
C TRP A 207 -14.64 -17.62 2.41
N GLN A 208 -15.25 -18.76 2.68
CA GLN A 208 -16.09 -18.96 3.88
C GLN A 208 -15.36 -18.65 5.17
N ARG A 209 -14.07 -18.98 5.25
CA ARG A 209 -13.26 -18.79 6.46
C ARG A 209 -12.77 -17.36 6.63
N HIS A 210 -12.44 -16.66 5.56
CA HIS A 210 -11.70 -15.39 5.64
C HIS A 210 -12.51 -14.16 5.28
N TYR A 211 -13.60 -14.27 4.53
CA TYR A 211 -14.39 -13.13 4.05
C TYR A 211 -15.60 -12.83 4.96
N SER A 212 -15.41 -12.90 6.26
CA SER A 212 -16.47 -12.61 7.23
C SER A 212 -16.48 -11.14 7.67
N ALA A 213 -17.66 -10.66 8.13
CA ALA A 213 -17.81 -9.29 8.63
C ALA A 213 -16.85 -8.97 9.79
N ALA A 214 -16.60 -9.93 10.68
CA ALA A 214 -15.66 -9.77 11.80
C ALA A 214 -14.20 -9.58 11.38
N ARG A 215 -13.84 -10.00 10.16
CA ARG A 215 -12.49 -9.85 9.57
C ARG A 215 -12.39 -8.68 8.60
N ALA A 216 -13.50 -7.96 8.38
CA ALA A 216 -13.59 -6.88 7.43
C ALA A 216 -13.22 -5.52 8.02
N SER A 217 -12.63 -4.69 7.18
CA SER A 217 -12.54 -3.25 7.37
C SER A 217 -13.02 -2.55 6.09
N ILE A 218 -13.76 -1.46 6.24
CA ILE A 218 -14.37 -0.74 5.12
C ILE A 218 -13.90 0.70 5.11
N ALA A 219 -13.50 1.17 3.95
CA ALA A 219 -13.26 2.57 3.64
C ALA A 219 -14.30 3.06 2.61
N LEU A 220 -14.96 4.19 2.92
CA LEU A 220 -15.88 4.87 2.02
C LEU A 220 -15.46 6.33 1.84
N VAL A 221 -15.53 6.82 0.62
CA VAL A 221 -15.33 8.24 0.31
C VAL A 221 -16.33 8.62 -0.78
N GLY A 222 -17.04 9.72 -0.60
CA GLY A 222 -17.85 10.23 -1.69
C GLY A 222 -19.15 10.89 -1.29
N ASP A 223 -20.00 11.03 -2.29
CA ASP A 223 -21.28 11.72 -2.24
C ASP A 223 -22.35 10.84 -1.57
N LEU A 224 -22.23 10.75 -0.25
CA LEU A 224 -23.10 10.01 0.67
C LEU A 224 -23.19 10.80 1.96
N THR A 225 -24.35 10.80 2.56
CA THR A 225 -24.52 11.19 3.97
C THR A 225 -24.13 10.04 4.89
N ARG A 226 -23.84 10.33 6.16
CA ARG A 226 -23.52 9.31 7.16
C ARG A 226 -24.60 8.20 7.27
N PRO A 227 -25.91 8.48 7.34
CA PRO A 227 -26.95 7.43 7.36
C PRO A 227 -26.94 6.56 6.11
N GLU A 228 -26.70 7.13 4.92
CA GLU A 228 -26.58 6.36 3.68
C GLU A 228 -25.35 5.46 3.70
N ALA A 229 -24.21 5.95 4.19
CA ALA A 229 -23.00 5.15 4.37
C ALA A 229 -23.21 3.97 5.32
N GLU A 230 -23.91 4.18 6.44
CA GLU A 230 -24.27 3.11 7.37
C GLU A 230 -25.18 2.05 6.72
N ALA A 231 -26.19 2.48 5.95
CA ALA A 231 -27.08 1.58 5.22
C ALA A 231 -26.30 0.75 4.17
N LEU A 232 -25.38 1.38 3.43
CA LEU A 232 -24.52 0.67 2.48
C LEU A 232 -23.61 -0.36 3.17
N VAL A 233 -23.01 -0.01 4.29
CA VAL A 233 -22.16 -0.93 5.07
C VAL A 233 -22.99 -2.11 5.56
N GLN A 234 -24.19 -1.87 6.08
CA GLN A 234 -25.09 -2.94 6.51
C GLN A 234 -25.43 -3.87 5.33
N GLN A 235 -25.76 -3.31 4.16
CA GLN A 235 -26.08 -4.09 2.96
C GLN A 235 -24.87 -4.96 2.51
N MET A 236 -23.66 -4.41 2.51
CA MET A 236 -22.45 -5.13 2.11
C MET A 236 -22.04 -6.23 3.09
N THR A 237 -22.39 -6.10 4.37
CA THR A 237 -21.92 -7.03 5.41
C THR A 237 -22.99 -8.04 5.88
N ALA A 238 -24.26 -7.81 5.54
CA ALA A 238 -25.39 -8.61 6.06
C ALA A 238 -25.29 -10.10 5.73
N ASN A 239 -24.83 -10.44 4.54
CA ASN A 239 -24.80 -11.80 4.02
C ASN A 239 -23.37 -12.36 3.88
N LEU A 240 -22.38 -11.73 4.51
CA LEU A 240 -21.03 -12.26 4.55
C LEU A 240 -20.96 -13.57 5.35
N PRO A 241 -20.03 -14.45 5.06
CA PRO A 241 -19.81 -15.67 5.84
C PRO A 241 -19.67 -15.35 7.33
N ILE A 242 -20.20 -16.25 8.18
CA ILE A 242 -20.07 -16.14 9.63
C ILE A 242 -18.77 -16.83 10.03
N ASP A 243 -17.84 -16.04 10.58
CA ASP A 243 -16.61 -16.61 11.14
C ASP A 243 -16.92 -17.28 12.49
N GLN A 244 -16.74 -18.60 12.54
CA GLN A 244 -16.89 -19.39 13.78
C GLN A 244 -15.58 -19.47 14.58
N ALA A 245 -14.46 -19.04 14.03
CA ALA A 245 -13.17 -19.05 14.70
C ALA A 245 -12.88 -17.65 15.27
N ALA A 246 -12.24 -17.62 16.44
CA ALA A 246 -11.73 -16.37 16.98
C ALA A 246 -10.87 -15.66 15.95
N VAL A 247 -11.15 -14.36 15.70
CA VAL A 247 -10.35 -13.53 14.79
C VAL A 247 -8.98 -13.32 15.43
N THR A 248 -8.09 -14.27 15.21
CA THR A 248 -6.71 -14.11 15.60
C THR A 248 -5.98 -13.36 14.48
N LYS A 249 -5.49 -12.16 14.75
CA LYS A 249 -4.52 -11.46 13.90
C LYS A 249 -3.17 -12.21 13.79
N GLY A 250 -3.11 -13.41 14.33
CA GLY A 250 -1.95 -14.18 14.77
C GLY A 250 -1.04 -14.67 13.65
N LEU A 251 -0.42 -13.75 12.92
CA LEU A 251 0.82 -14.10 12.25
C LEU A 251 1.95 -14.12 13.28
N PRO A 252 2.83 -15.14 13.26
CA PRO A 252 4.01 -15.15 14.11
C PRO A 252 4.90 -13.95 13.81
N ALA A 253 5.68 -13.48 14.77
CA ALA A 253 6.73 -12.53 14.51
C ALA A 253 7.83 -13.20 13.65
N PRO A 254 8.29 -12.58 12.57
CA PRO A 254 9.39 -13.13 11.81
C PRO A 254 10.69 -13.15 12.62
N ALA A 255 11.50 -14.19 12.41
CA ALA A 255 12.80 -14.29 13.05
C ALA A 255 13.75 -13.18 12.53
N GLN A 256 14.67 -12.74 13.39
CA GLN A 256 15.78 -11.90 12.96
C GLN A 256 16.70 -12.68 12.02
N THR A 257 17.15 -12.00 10.96
CA THR A 257 18.06 -12.59 10.00
C THR A 257 19.52 -12.47 10.47
N GLN A 258 20.35 -13.38 9.95
CA GLN A 258 21.81 -13.29 10.03
C GLN A 258 22.37 -12.98 8.64
N ALA A 259 23.46 -12.23 8.58
CA ALA A 259 24.12 -11.90 7.32
C ALA A 259 24.47 -13.17 6.54
N ARG A 260 23.98 -13.25 5.32
CA ARG A 260 24.32 -14.32 4.38
C ARG A 260 24.08 -13.84 2.95
N THR A 261 24.78 -14.48 2.02
CA THR A 261 24.57 -14.26 0.58
C THR A 261 23.89 -15.47 -0.03
N VAL A 262 22.78 -15.24 -0.72
CA VAL A 262 22.07 -16.22 -1.54
C VAL A 262 22.39 -15.91 -3.00
N ARG A 263 22.89 -16.90 -3.73
CA ARG A 263 23.17 -16.79 -5.16
C ARG A 263 22.05 -17.44 -5.95
N VAL A 264 21.60 -16.76 -7.00
CA VAL A 264 20.64 -17.25 -7.99
C VAL A 264 21.31 -17.17 -9.34
N ASP A 265 21.59 -18.32 -9.93
CA ASP A 265 22.21 -18.38 -11.26
C ASP A 265 21.20 -17.95 -12.33
N HIS A 266 21.60 -16.99 -13.15
CA HIS A 266 20.81 -16.50 -14.28
C HIS A 266 21.70 -15.84 -15.34
N PRO A 267 21.52 -16.13 -16.64
CA PRO A 267 22.38 -15.62 -17.71
C PRO A 267 22.23 -14.13 -18.03
N ALA A 268 21.61 -13.35 -17.16
CA ALA A 268 21.48 -11.90 -17.33
C ALA A 268 22.85 -11.22 -17.43
N SER A 269 22.95 -10.19 -18.26
CA SER A 269 24.17 -9.38 -18.44
C SER A 269 24.48 -8.51 -17.23
N GLN A 270 23.48 -8.19 -16.42
CA GLN A 270 23.58 -7.43 -15.17
C GLN A 270 23.37 -8.33 -13.97
N ALA A 271 24.01 -7.99 -12.86
CA ALA A 271 23.70 -8.55 -11.56
C ALA A 271 22.55 -7.76 -10.91
N HIS A 272 21.50 -8.46 -10.48
CA HIS A 272 20.43 -7.92 -9.64
C HIS A 272 20.76 -8.22 -8.20
N LEU A 273 20.83 -7.17 -7.38
CA LEU A 273 21.23 -7.25 -5.98
C LEU A 273 20.07 -6.75 -5.11
N LEU A 274 19.65 -7.57 -4.15
CA LEU A 274 18.69 -7.21 -3.12
C LEU A 274 19.31 -7.49 -1.75
N LEU A 275 19.27 -6.49 -0.88
CA LEU A 275 19.74 -6.60 0.51
C LEU A 275 18.59 -6.23 1.44
N GLY A 276 18.45 -6.94 2.53
CA GLY A 276 17.46 -6.54 3.53
C GLY A 276 17.17 -7.56 4.60
N MET A 277 16.15 -7.26 5.38
CA MET A 277 15.74 -8.01 6.57
C MET A 277 14.29 -7.70 6.94
N PRO A 278 13.61 -8.50 7.77
CA PRO A 278 12.38 -8.09 8.46
C PRO A 278 12.70 -6.88 9.36
N SER A 279 11.86 -5.86 9.36
CA SER A 279 12.17 -4.60 10.03
C SER A 279 11.01 -4.06 10.86
N VAL A 280 9.95 -3.54 10.25
CA VAL A 280 8.95 -2.74 10.94
C VAL A 280 7.52 -3.19 10.65
N ALA A 281 6.67 -3.25 11.68
CA ALA A 281 5.23 -3.42 11.52
C ALA A 281 4.52 -2.09 11.22
N ARG A 282 3.29 -2.16 10.70
CA ARG A 282 2.53 -0.97 10.30
C ARG A 282 2.11 -0.10 11.49
N ASP A 283 1.87 -0.71 12.64
CA ASP A 283 1.45 -0.05 13.87
C ASP A 283 2.64 0.43 14.74
N ASP A 284 3.86 0.23 14.29
CA ASP A 284 5.06 0.70 15.02
C ASP A 284 5.10 2.24 15.04
N PRO A 285 5.26 2.86 16.22
CA PRO A 285 5.28 4.32 16.35
C PRO A 285 6.45 4.99 15.63
N GLU A 286 7.55 4.27 15.36
CA GLU A 286 8.74 4.78 14.68
C GLU A 286 8.65 4.68 13.15
N GLN A 287 7.58 4.11 12.60
CA GLN A 287 7.39 3.92 11.16
C GLN A 287 7.54 5.22 10.36
N ILE A 288 7.05 6.36 10.89
CA ILE A 288 7.18 7.66 10.22
C ILE A 288 8.64 8.12 10.22
N ALA A 289 9.38 7.91 11.32
CA ALA A 289 10.81 8.26 11.40
C ALA A 289 11.65 7.45 10.41
N LEU A 290 11.35 6.14 10.28
CA LEU A 290 11.96 5.27 9.28
C LEU A 290 11.66 5.72 7.84
N GLN A 291 10.42 6.13 7.56
CA GLN A 291 10.05 6.63 6.24
C GLN A 291 10.78 7.94 5.88
N VAL A 292 10.87 8.88 6.82
CA VAL A 292 11.58 10.15 6.64
C VAL A 292 13.07 9.92 6.45
N GLY A 293 13.69 9.06 7.27
CA GLY A 293 15.10 8.70 7.12
C GLY A 293 15.38 7.97 5.82
N ASN A 294 14.48 7.09 5.40
CA ASN A 294 14.62 6.38 4.13
C ASN A 294 14.60 7.31 2.91
N TYR A 295 13.86 8.41 2.95
CA TYR A 295 13.93 9.43 1.90
C TYR A 295 15.38 9.90 1.69
N THR A 296 16.10 10.16 2.76
CA THR A 296 17.51 10.53 2.70
C THR A 296 18.41 9.38 2.26
N LEU A 297 18.16 8.15 2.74
CA LEU A 297 19.01 7.00 2.46
C LEU A 297 18.93 6.57 1.00
N GLY A 298 17.75 6.21 0.50
CA GLY A 298 17.57 5.66 -0.85
C GLY A 298 16.20 5.90 -1.47
N GLY A 299 15.22 6.42 -0.70
CA GLY A 299 13.85 6.64 -1.18
C GLY A 299 13.62 7.97 -1.90
N GLY A 300 14.53 8.93 -1.78
CA GLY A 300 14.41 10.27 -2.37
C GLY A 300 14.89 10.38 -3.84
N GLY A 301 15.16 9.26 -4.49
CA GLY A 301 15.67 9.27 -5.86
C GLY A 301 17.03 9.95 -5.97
N PHE A 302 17.19 10.92 -6.87
CA PHE A 302 18.46 11.60 -7.15
C PHE A 302 19.10 12.32 -5.95
N VAL A 303 18.31 12.72 -4.96
CA VAL A 303 18.86 13.42 -3.78
C VAL A 303 19.28 12.46 -2.66
N SER A 304 19.11 11.15 -2.85
CA SER A 304 19.42 10.15 -1.83
C SER A 304 20.92 9.82 -1.77
N LEU A 305 21.38 9.42 -0.59
CA LEU A 305 22.77 9.06 -0.33
C LEU A 305 23.22 7.86 -1.18
N LEU A 306 22.36 6.84 -1.33
CA LEU A 306 22.67 5.66 -2.14
C LEU A 306 22.82 6.06 -3.61
N THR A 307 21.93 6.87 -4.17
CA THR A 307 22.05 7.31 -5.56
C THR A 307 23.31 8.11 -5.78
N LYS A 308 23.60 9.04 -4.87
CA LYS A 308 24.85 9.81 -4.97
C LYS A 308 26.06 8.90 -4.95
N ALA A 309 26.20 8.03 -3.96
CA ALA A 309 27.40 7.24 -3.75
C ALA A 309 27.61 6.14 -4.81
N VAL A 310 26.54 5.47 -5.24
CA VAL A 310 26.63 4.30 -6.14
C VAL A 310 26.54 4.71 -7.60
N ARG A 311 25.65 5.65 -7.92
CA ARG A 311 25.37 6.06 -9.29
C ARG A 311 26.22 7.26 -9.73
N GLU A 312 26.14 8.40 -9.00
CA GLU A 312 26.73 9.65 -9.45
C GLU A 312 28.26 9.65 -9.28
N ASP A 313 28.74 9.29 -8.10
CA ASP A 313 30.18 9.34 -7.79
C ASP A 313 30.97 8.19 -8.45
N ARG A 314 30.34 7.02 -8.73
CA ARG A 314 31.03 5.81 -9.18
C ARG A 314 30.50 5.18 -10.48
N GLY A 315 29.30 5.51 -10.90
CA GLY A 315 28.69 4.93 -12.11
C GLY A 315 28.44 3.42 -12.02
N TYR A 316 28.33 2.86 -10.81
CA TYR A 316 28.13 1.42 -10.64
C TYR A 316 26.74 0.95 -10.99
N ALA A 317 25.69 1.75 -10.76
CA ALA A 317 24.32 1.39 -11.05
C ALA A 317 23.57 2.51 -11.74
N TYR A 318 22.62 2.15 -12.61
CA TYR A 318 21.67 3.12 -13.17
C TYR A 318 20.60 3.51 -12.16
N SER A 319 20.16 2.55 -11.36
CA SER A 319 19.19 2.74 -10.29
C SER A 319 19.63 2.04 -9.03
N VAL A 320 19.54 2.73 -7.90
CA VAL A 320 19.69 2.19 -6.55
C VAL A 320 18.63 2.85 -5.67
N TYR A 321 18.00 2.05 -4.83
CA TYR A 321 16.89 2.51 -3.99
C TYR A 321 16.85 1.76 -2.66
N SER A 322 16.14 2.34 -1.68
CA SER A 322 15.73 1.64 -0.47
C SER A 322 14.28 1.96 -0.12
N TYR A 323 13.62 1.04 0.57
CA TYR A 323 12.27 1.23 1.09
C TYR A 323 11.98 0.34 2.29
N PHE A 324 11.01 0.77 3.09
CA PHE A 324 10.31 -0.04 4.09
C PHE A 324 8.94 -0.41 3.54
N ASP A 325 8.51 -1.64 3.76
CA ASP A 325 7.15 -2.11 3.42
C ASP A 325 6.46 -2.70 4.66
N PRO A 326 6.00 -1.84 5.60
CA PRO A 326 5.40 -2.26 6.85
C PRO A 326 4.15 -3.11 6.62
N LYS A 327 4.02 -4.20 7.36
CA LYS A 327 2.95 -5.21 7.29
C LYS A 327 2.25 -5.38 8.65
N LEU A 328 1.37 -6.39 8.78
CA LEU A 328 0.76 -6.77 10.08
C LEU A 328 1.79 -7.14 11.14
N VAL A 329 2.89 -7.76 10.74
CA VAL A 329 4.10 -7.99 11.54
C VAL A 329 5.28 -7.37 10.82
N ALA A 330 6.49 -7.48 11.34
CA ALA A 330 7.66 -6.83 10.76
C ALA A 330 7.81 -7.13 9.26
N GLY A 331 7.47 -6.14 8.44
CA GLY A 331 7.65 -6.15 7.00
C GLY A 331 9.10 -5.83 6.61
N PRO A 332 9.50 -5.98 5.33
CA PRO A 332 10.89 -5.86 4.93
C PRO A 332 11.39 -4.42 4.89
N PHE A 333 12.66 -4.24 5.29
CA PHE A 333 13.53 -3.19 4.79
C PHE A 333 14.31 -3.75 3.62
N THR A 334 14.33 -3.05 2.50
CA THR A 334 14.98 -3.51 1.27
C THR A 334 15.84 -2.43 0.67
N ILE A 335 17.06 -2.80 0.23
CA ILE A 335 17.89 -2.04 -0.70
C ILE A 335 17.98 -2.85 -1.99
N GLY A 336 17.76 -2.20 -3.14
CA GLY A 336 17.85 -2.84 -4.45
C GLY A 336 18.70 -2.04 -5.43
N LEU A 337 19.49 -2.74 -6.26
CA LEU A 337 20.23 -2.14 -7.36
C LEU A 337 20.52 -3.16 -8.47
N GLU A 338 20.76 -2.64 -9.66
CA GLU A 338 21.23 -3.40 -10.81
C GLU A 338 22.57 -2.83 -11.28
N THR A 339 23.56 -3.70 -11.49
CA THR A 339 24.94 -3.30 -11.83
C THR A 339 25.59 -4.29 -12.79
N LYS A 340 26.70 -3.90 -13.39
CA LYS A 340 27.54 -4.85 -14.15
C LYS A 340 28.05 -5.94 -13.19
N ARG A 341 28.11 -7.20 -13.66
CA ARG A 341 28.60 -8.34 -12.85
C ARG A 341 29.97 -8.09 -12.23
N SER A 342 30.90 -7.52 -13.01
CA SER A 342 32.26 -7.19 -12.56
C SER A 342 32.34 -6.08 -11.50
N GLN A 343 31.27 -5.33 -11.29
CA GLN A 343 31.19 -4.21 -10.33
C GLN A 343 30.32 -4.53 -9.11
N ALA A 344 29.71 -5.74 -9.08
CA ALA A 344 28.73 -6.10 -8.05
C ALA A 344 29.32 -6.04 -6.64
N ASP A 345 30.50 -6.58 -6.43
CA ASP A 345 31.14 -6.63 -5.11
C ASP A 345 31.56 -5.23 -4.62
N ASP A 346 32.04 -4.37 -5.52
CA ASP A 346 32.40 -2.99 -5.18
C ASP A 346 31.15 -2.13 -4.92
N ALA A 347 30.08 -2.33 -5.69
CA ALA A 347 28.79 -1.68 -5.42
C ALA A 347 28.22 -2.10 -4.05
N LEU A 348 28.31 -3.38 -3.69
CA LEU A 348 27.88 -3.88 -2.36
C LEU A 348 28.68 -3.25 -1.23
N LYS A 349 30.01 -3.11 -1.35
CA LYS A 349 30.85 -2.43 -0.34
C LYS A 349 30.43 -0.98 -0.15
N VAL A 350 30.11 -0.27 -1.24
CA VAL A 350 29.64 1.13 -1.15
C VAL A 350 28.29 1.21 -0.48
N VAL A 351 27.34 0.33 -0.83
CA VAL A 351 26.02 0.26 -0.18
C VAL A 351 26.14 -0.02 1.31
N ASP A 352 26.96 -1.00 1.71
CA ASP A 352 27.21 -1.34 3.11
C ASP A 352 27.79 -0.16 3.90
N GLN A 353 28.79 0.53 3.33
CA GLN A 353 29.38 1.71 3.97
C GLN A 353 28.37 2.83 4.14
N VAL A 354 27.57 3.15 3.11
CA VAL A 354 26.55 4.20 3.18
C VAL A 354 25.49 3.85 4.23
N LEU A 355 25.06 2.60 4.28
CA LEU A 355 24.07 2.14 5.26
C LEU A 355 24.60 2.22 6.69
N LYS A 356 25.81 1.71 6.95
CA LYS A 356 26.46 1.74 8.27
C LYS A 356 26.66 3.18 8.76
N ASP A 357 27.12 4.06 7.88
CA ASP A 357 27.27 5.47 8.17
C ASP A 357 25.93 6.13 8.51
N PHE A 358 24.87 5.84 7.73
CA PHE A 358 23.53 6.40 7.97
C PHE A 358 22.92 5.88 9.27
N VAL A 359 22.99 4.60 9.56
CA VAL A 359 22.51 4.01 10.83
C VAL A 359 23.27 4.59 12.02
N SER A 360 24.57 4.83 11.88
CA SER A 360 25.41 5.40 12.94
C SER A 360 25.14 6.89 13.19
N LYS A 361 25.01 7.69 12.13
CA LYS A 361 25.01 9.16 12.19
C LYS A 361 23.64 9.79 12.04
N GLY A 362 22.70 9.10 11.36
CA GLY A 362 21.43 9.67 10.93
C GLY A 362 21.56 10.71 9.81
N PRO A 363 20.46 11.39 9.46
CA PRO A 363 20.50 12.49 8.49
C PRO A 363 21.12 13.75 9.11
N THR A 364 21.81 14.54 8.28
CA THR A 364 22.18 15.91 8.67
C THR A 364 20.94 16.80 8.80
N PRO A 365 20.99 17.93 9.51
CA PRO A 365 19.86 18.86 9.61
C PRO A 365 19.31 19.31 8.25
N ALA A 366 20.17 19.53 7.25
CA ALA A 366 19.77 19.92 5.90
C ALA A 366 19.06 18.78 5.17
N GLN A 367 19.53 17.55 5.30
CA GLN A 367 18.91 16.36 4.72
C GLN A 367 17.54 16.07 5.35
N LEU A 368 17.45 16.17 6.67
CA LEU A 368 16.17 16.01 7.38
C LEU A 368 15.16 17.06 6.91
N LYS A 369 15.56 18.34 6.86
CA LYS A 369 14.68 19.40 6.38
C LYS A 369 14.19 19.15 4.96
N ALA A 370 15.07 18.75 4.04
CA ALA A 370 14.69 18.41 2.66
C ALA A 370 13.70 17.24 2.59
N ALA A 371 13.90 16.20 3.40
CA ALA A 371 12.96 15.07 3.50
C ALA A 371 11.59 15.51 4.05
N GLN A 372 11.58 16.32 5.12
CA GLN A 372 10.36 16.86 5.71
C GLN A 372 9.58 17.74 4.73
N ASP A 373 10.28 18.66 4.05
CA ASP A 373 9.65 19.56 3.07
C ASP A 373 9.05 18.78 1.90
N ASN A 374 9.73 17.75 1.37
CA ASN A 374 9.21 16.93 0.30
C ASN A 374 8.01 16.07 0.74
N ILE A 375 8.15 15.32 1.85
CA ILE A 375 7.14 14.37 2.30
C ILE A 375 5.90 15.11 2.81
N ALA A 376 6.06 16.10 3.68
CA ALA A 376 4.94 16.84 4.25
C ALA A 376 4.34 17.85 3.24
N GLY A 377 5.17 18.48 2.41
CA GLY A 377 4.71 19.40 1.36
C GLY A 377 4.00 18.68 0.22
N GLY A 378 4.47 17.51 -0.16
CA GLY A 378 3.85 16.67 -1.20
C GLY A 378 2.64 15.85 -0.73
N PHE A 379 2.30 15.87 0.56
CA PHE A 379 1.26 15.00 1.11
C PHE A 379 -0.13 15.28 0.52
N ALA A 380 -0.47 16.53 0.25
CA ALA A 380 -1.75 16.90 -0.37
C ALA A 380 -1.98 16.19 -1.70
N LEU A 381 -0.93 15.95 -2.49
CA LEU A 381 -1.02 15.21 -3.76
C LEU A 381 -1.28 13.69 -3.58
N ARG A 382 -1.15 13.18 -2.36
CA ARG A 382 -1.45 11.78 -2.02
C ARG A 382 -2.90 11.57 -1.60
N ILE A 383 -3.66 12.64 -1.41
CA ILE A 383 -5.06 12.64 -0.95
C ILE A 383 -5.95 13.57 -1.78
N ASP A 384 -5.54 13.93 -3.00
CA ASP A 384 -6.19 14.92 -3.87
C ASP A 384 -7.39 14.37 -4.69
N SER A 385 -7.75 13.10 -4.49
CA SER A 385 -8.91 12.48 -5.16
C SER A 385 -9.60 11.46 -4.25
N ASN A 386 -10.88 11.19 -4.51
CA ASN A 386 -11.66 10.21 -3.77
C ASN A 386 -10.97 8.83 -3.75
N SER A 387 -10.40 8.40 -4.87
CA SER A 387 -9.68 7.12 -4.96
C SER A 387 -8.46 7.07 -4.05
N LYS A 388 -7.65 8.14 -4.03
CA LYS A 388 -6.48 8.23 -3.16
C LYS A 388 -6.88 8.33 -1.68
N LEU A 389 -7.94 9.07 -1.38
CA LEU A 389 -8.52 9.13 -0.04
C LEU A 389 -9.00 7.74 0.38
N ALA A 390 -9.79 7.05 -0.44
CA ALA A 390 -10.28 5.70 -0.15
C ALA A 390 -9.15 4.70 0.08
N ALA A 391 -8.08 4.76 -0.71
CA ALA A 391 -6.90 3.91 -0.52
C ALA A 391 -6.19 4.18 0.83
N ASN A 392 -6.04 5.45 1.21
CA ASN A 392 -5.47 5.81 2.52
C ASN A 392 -6.38 5.39 3.68
N LEU A 393 -7.68 5.63 3.58
CA LEU A 393 -8.65 5.18 4.58
C LEU A 393 -8.68 3.67 4.72
N ASN A 394 -8.54 2.94 3.61
CA ASN A 394 -8.48 1.48 3.65
C ASN A 394 -7.26 0.98 4.45
N VAL A 395 -6.10 1.59 4.25
CA VAL A 395 -4.90 1.30 5.06
C VAL A 395 -5.17 1.64 6.53
N MET A 396 -5.76 2.81 6.82
CA MET A 396 -6.07 3.22 8.19
C MET A 396 -7.06 2.25 8.85
N ALA A 397 -8.14 1.92 8.17
CA ALA A 397 -9.16 1.01 8.69
C ALA A 397 -8.62 -0.41 8.91
N PHE A 398 -7.84 -0.93 7.96
CA PHE A 398 -7.29 -2.29 8.02
C PHE A 398 -6.27 -2.44 9.16
N TYR A 399 -5.32 -1.52 9.28
CA TYR A 399 -4.29 -1.58 10.32
C TYR A 399 -4.72 -0.96 11.66
N GLY A 400 -5.87 -0.28 11.70
CA GLY A 400 -6.39 0.35 12.92
C GLY A 400 -5.67 1.63 13.32
N LEU A 401 -5.24 2.43 12.34
CA LEU A 401 -4.62 3.73 12.59
C LEU A 401 -5.68 4.74 13.09
N PRO A 402 -5.28 5.77 13.86
CA PRO A 402 -6.20 6.79 14.35
C PRO A 402 -6.93 7.54 13.22
N THR A 403 -8.14 8.03 13.49
CA THR A 403 -8.95 8.78 12.50
C THR A 403 -8.33 10.11 12.08
N ASP A 404 -7.55 10.73 12.94
CA ASP A 404 -6.80 11.96 12.68
C ASP A 404 -5.46 11.72 11.98
N TRP A 405 -5.16 10.48 11.59
CA TRP A 405 -3.85 10.10 11.04
C TRP A 405 -3.47 10.93 9.80
N LEU A 406 -4.43 11.17 8.88
CA LEU A 406 -4.16 11.99 7.68
C LEU A 406 -3.79 13.44 8.02
N GLU A 407 -4.45 14.01 9.02
CA GLU A 407 -4.18 15.38 9.48
C GLU A 407 -2.85 15.47 10.24
N GLN A 408 -2.59 14.48 11.10
CA GLN A 408 -1.40 14.44 11.94
C GLN A 408 -0.14 14.00 11.19
N TYR A 409 -0.27 13.29 10.08
CA TYR A 409 0.91 12.77 9.37
C TYR A 409 1.90 13.87 8.95
N PRO A 410 1.50 14.96 8.25
CA PRO A 410 2.44 16.05 7.92
C PRO A 410 3.00 16.75 9.16
N VAL A 411 2.20 16.89 10.23
CA VAL A 411 2.63 17.50 11.51
C VAL A 411 3.71 16.63 12.16
N ARG A 412 3.47 15.33 12.27
CA ARG A 412 4.43 14.37 12.84
C ARG A 412 5.71 14.29 12.01
N VAL A 413 5.62 14.32 10.68
CA VAL A 413 6.80 14.39 9.80
C VAL A 413 7.64 15.62 10.10
N ARG A 414 7.02 16.82 10.23
CA ARG A 414 7.74 18.08 10.50
C ARG A 414 8.33 18.14 11.92
N ALA A 415 7.75 17.42 12.87
CA ALA A 415 8.20 17.43 14.27
C ALA A 415 9.40 16.51 14.54
N LEU A 416 9.77 15.62 13.59
CA LEU A 416 10.88 14.69 13.78
C LEU A 416 12.22 15.41 13.89
N THR A 417 13.06 14.91 14.79
CA THR A 417 14.46 15.33 14.91
C THR A 417 15.40 14.33 14.23
N ALA A 418 16.62 14.78 13.90
CA ALA A 418 17.63 13.89 13.33
C ALA A 418 18.01 12.74 14.28
N GLU A 419 17.96 12.98 15.58
CA GLU A 419 18.21 11.98 16.61
C GLU A 419 17.13 10.90 16.60
N GLN A 420 15.85 11.29 16.56
CA GLN A 420 14.75 10.33 16.48
C GLN A 420 14.84 9.46 15.24
N VAL A 421 15.20 10.04 14.09
CA VAL A 421 15.41 9.27 12.85
C VAL A 421 16.59 8.32 12.99
N ARG A 422 17.73 8.80 13.51
CA ARG A 422 18.91 7.95 13.77
C ARG A 422 18.57 6.78 14.70
N ASP A 423 17.89 7.05 15.80
CA ASP A 423 17.60 6.05 16.83
C ASP A 423 16.60 5.00 16.33
N ALA A 424 15.60 5.42 15.52
CA ALA A 424 14.72 4.50 14.82
C ALA A 424 15.50 3.58 13.85
N PHE A 425 16.44 4.12 13.06
CA PHE A 425 17.27 3.29 12.19
C PHE A 425 18.15 2.31 12.97
N ARG A 426 18.76 2.74 14.08
CA ARG A 426 19.56 1.86 14.95
C ARG A 426 18.77 0.70 15.52
N LYS A 427 17.50 0.92 15.82
CA LYS A 427 16.61 -0.09 16.38
C LYS A 427 16.11 -1.07 15.33
N HIS A 428 15.76 -0.59 14.14
CA HIS A 428 15.03 -1.36 13.13
C HIS A 428 15.88 -1.85 11.96
N VAL A 429 17.10 -1.36 11.81
CA VAL A 429 18.00 -1.74 10.71
C VAL A 429 19.35 -2.18 11.28
N MET A 430 19.64 -3.47 11.14
CA MET A 430 20.89 -4.09 11.57
C MET A 430 21.75 -4.40 10.34
N PRO A 431 22.73 -3.56 10.00
CA PRO A 431 23.58 -3.78 8.80
C PRO A 431 24.23 -5.15 8.78
N ASP A 432 24.70 -5.64 9.93
CA ASP A 432 25.34 -6.96 10.06
C ASP A 432 24.34 -8.14 10.08
N GLY A 433 23.04 -7.89 9.97
CA GLY A 433 21.96 -8.88 9.86
C GLY A 433 21.36 -9.00 8.45
N LEU A 434 21.83 -8.23 7.48
CA LEU A 434 21.24 -8.21 6.15
C LEU A 434 21.48 -9.48 5.36
N VAL A 435 20.42 -10.04 4.79
CA VAL A 435 20.51 -11.04 3.73
C VAL A 435 20.75 -10.34 2.41
N THR A 436 21.76 -10.80 1.68
CA THR A 436 22.04 -10.33 0.31
C THR A 436 21.64 -11.41 -0.68
N VAL A 437 20.83 -11.05 -1.68
CA VAL A 437 20.53 -11.93 -2.82
C VAL A 437 21.24 -11.36 -4.05
N ARG A 438 22.02 -12.19 -4.72
CA ARG A 438 22.70 -11.86 -5.98
C ARG A 438 22.19 -12.78 -7.08
N THR A 439 21.51 -12.20 -8.06
CA THR A 439 21.04 -12.91 -9.26
C THR A 439 21.90 -12.50 -10.44
N ALA A 440 22.74 -13.41 -10.90
CA ALA A 440 23.65 -13.21 -12.03
C ALA A 440 24.20 -14.57 -12.47
N ALA A 441 24.78 -14.67 -13.68
CA ALA A 441 25.66 -15.80 -14.01
C ALA A 441 26.98 -15.68 -13.22
N ASP A 442 27.57 -16.82 -12.91
CA ASP A 442 28.89 -16.92 -12.29
C ASP A 442 30.02 -16.32 -13.17
#